data_c5338493bac672a5a3561d181fd424bd
#
_entry.id   c5338493bac672a5a3561d181fd424bd
#
_cell.length_a   1.000
_cell.length_b   1.000
_cell.length_c   1.000
_cell.angle_alpha   90.00
_cell.angle_beta   90.00
_cell.angle_gamma   90.00
#
_symmetry.space_group_name_H-M   'P 1'
#
loop_
_entity.id
_entity.type
_entity.pdbx_description
1 polymer ?
#
loop_
_entity_poly.entity_id
_entity_poly.type
_entity_poly.pdbx_seq_one_letter_code
_entity_poly.pdbx_strand_id
1 'polypeptide(L)'
;SIVISAQTSIVMNGVDALALATGNDWRAIEAAAHAYASRSGRYQALTRWHKREEGYLVGEIAIPMKVGTVGGSLETNPSVRINHRLLGSPNASELAGVMGVVGLAQNFAALRALSTDGIQQNHMNLHARSVASTAGVPEEFFETVVETLSEAGEIKVWKAQEIAKNLSRKGSMHEAADRQEADGKSIWQGEHAGV
;
A
#
# COMPACT_ATOMS: atom_id res chain seq x y z
N SER A 1 18.22 -10.22 -15.42
CA SER A 1 18.23 -11.09 -14.22
C SER A 1 17.77 -10.35 -12.96
N ILE A 2 18.12 -9.07 -12.79
CA ILE A 2 17.70 -8.25 -11.62
C ILE A 2 16.19 -8.12 -11.54
N VAL A 3 15.50 -7.86 -12.64
CA VAL A 3 14.02 -7.73 -12.68
C VAL A 3 13.34 -9.05 -12.28
N ILE A 4 13.86 -10.18 -12.74
CA ILE A 4 13.32 -11.51 -12.42
C ILE A 4 13.50 -11.83 -10.93
N SER A 5 14.65 -11.49 -10.35
CA SER A 5 14.91 -11.65 -8.91
C SER A 5 13.98 -10.76 -8.06
N ALA A 6 13.79 -9.50 -8.46
CA ALA A 6 12.86 -8.60 -7.79
C ALA A 6 11.41 -9.12 -7.83
N GLN A 7 10.96 -9.68 -8.95
CA GLN A 7 9.62 -10.29 -9.05
C GLN A 7 9.43 -11.44 -8.08
N THR A 8 10.44 -12.29 -7.89
CA THR A 8 10.38 -13.40 -6.93
C THR A 8 10.28 -12.88 -5.49
N SER A 9 11.12 -11.92 -5.11
CA SER A 9 11.07 -11.31 -3.77
C SER A 9 9.72 -10.67 -3.46
N ILE A 10 9.09 -10.01 -4.43
CA ILE A 10 7.76 -9.41 -4.25
C ILE A 10 6.70 -10.48 -4.01
N VAL A 11 6.75 -11.61 -4.71
CA VAL A 11 5.85 -12.75 -4.45
C VAL A 11 6.01 -13.22 -3.01
N MET A 12 7.25 -13.36 -2.54
CA MET A 12 7.54 -13.91 -1.21
C MET A 12 7.07 -13.02 -0.07
N ASN A 13 7.03 -11.69 -0.21
CA ASN A 13 6.54 -10.80 0.86
C ASN A 13 5.14 -11.19 1.38
N GLY A 14 4.20 -11.50 0.49
CA GLY A 14 2.87 -11.93 0.89
C GLY A 14 2.84 -13.36 1.46
N VAL A 15 3.63 -14.26 0.88
CA VAL A 15 3.77 -15.65 1.33
C VAL A 15 4.38 -15.71 2.74
N ASP A 16 5.46 -14.94 2.98
CA ASP A 16 6.16 -14.89 4.26
C ASP A 16 5.29 -14.34 5.37
N ALA A 17 4.49 -13.29 5.08
CA ALA A 17 3.53 -12.75 6.04
C ALA A 17 2.51 -13.82 6.48
N LEU A 18 1.98 -14.61 5.54
CA LEU A 18 1.07 -15.71 5.85
C LEU A 18 1.78 -16.87 6.55
N ALA A 19 3.01 -17.20 6.16
CA ALA A 19 3.80 -18.23 6.82
C ALA A 19 4.02 -17.88 8.31
N LEU A 20 4.40 -16.64 8.61
CA LEU A 20 4.53 -16.14 9.98
C LEU A 20 3.19 -16.17 10.74
N ALA A 21 2.12 -15.68 10.10
CA ALA A 21 0.78 -15.64 10.71
C ALA A 21 0.22 -17.03 11.01
N THR A 22 0.59 -18.04 10.24
CA THR A 22 0.13 -19.44 10.39
C THR A 22 1.14 -20.36 11.08
N GLY A 23 2.22 -19.80 11.63
CA GLY A 23 3.23 -20.55 12.39
C GLY A 23 4.12 -21.47 11.55
N ASN A 24 4.23 -21.19 10.25
CA ASN A 24 5.08 -21.92 9.31
C ASN A 24 6.47 -21.28 9.18
N ASP A 25 7.45 -22.06 8.75
CA ASP A 25 8.82 -21.56 8.53
C ASP A 25 8.95 -20.89 7.17
N TRP A 26 8.84 -19.57 7.15
CA TRP A 26 8.98 -18.72 5.96
C TRP A 26 10.33 -18.92 5.26
N ARG A 27 11.42 -19.17 6.02
CA ARG A 27 12.77 -19.37 5.48
C ARG A 27 12.86 -20.64 4.62
N ALA A 28 12.20 -21.72 5.09
CA ALA A 28 12.15 -22.98 4.34
C ALA A 28 11.33 -22.84 3.06
N ILE A 29 10.28 -22.04 3.07
CA ILE A 29 9.42 -21.74 1.91
C ILE A 29 10.21 -20.89 0.92
N GLU A 30 10.84 -19.81 1.37
CA GLU A 30 11.63 -18.90 0.56
C GLU A 30 12.81 -19.62 -0.11
N ALA A 31 13.58 -20.39 0.66
CA ALA A 31 14.69 -21.19 0.13
C ALA A 31 14.22 -22.18 -0.95
N ALA A 32 13.09 -22.84 -0.74
CA ALA A 32 12.52 -23.76 -1.73
C ALA A 32 12.07 -23.01 -3.00
N ALA A 33 11.49 -21.81 -2.85
CA ALA A 33 11.06 -20.97 -3.96
C ALA A 33 12.25 -20.52 -4.82
N HIS A 34 13.33 -20.05 -4.20
CA HIS A 34 14.55 -19.64 -4.90
C HIS A 34 15.26 -20.82 -5.59
N ALA A 35 15.34 -21.98 -4.93
CA ALA A 35 15.86 -23.19 -5.54
C ALA A 35 15.03 -23.62 -6.76
N TYR A 36 13.70 -23.53 -6.65
CA TYR A 36 12.82 -23.84 -7.76
C TYR A 36 12.94 -22.84 -8.92
N ALA A 37 13.10 -21.54 -8.63
CA ALA A 37 13.34 -20.51 -9.64
C ALA A 37 14.64 -20.76 -10.41
N SER A 38 15.62 -21.41 -9.80
CA SER A 38 16.95 -21.70 -10.39
C SER A 38 17.08 -23.11 -10.99
N ARG A 39 16.02 -23.94 -10.95
CA ARG A 39 16.07 -25.38 -11.32
C ARG A 39 16.55 -25.70 -12.73
N SER A 40 16.48 -24.73 -13.65
CA SER A 40 16.92 -24.87 -15.04
C SER A 40 18.36 -24.40 -15.30
N GLY A 41 19.11 -24.08 -14.24
CA GLY A 41 20.44 -23.46 -14.34
C GLY A 41 20.41 -21.96 -14.61
N ARG A 42 19.22 -21.37 -14.77
CA ARG A 42 18.99 -19.92 -14.86
C ARG A 42 17.86 -19.54 -13.92
N TYR A 43 18.01 -18.40 -13.25
CA TYR A 43 16.96 -17.86 -12.39
C TYR A 43 15.78 -17.37 -13.22
N GLN A 44 14.59 -17.93 -12.96
CA GLN A 44 13.35 -17.66 -13.69
C GLN A 44 12.29 -17.06 -12.77
N ALA A 45 11.37 -16.29 -13.36
CA ALA A 45 10.20 -15.80 -12.63
C ALA A 45 9.31 -16.98 -12.18
N LEU A 46 8.75 -16.86 -10.98
CA LEU A 46 7.79 -17.82 -10.42
C LEU A 46 6.37 -17.60 -10.95
N THR A 47 6.11 -16.44 -11.54
CA THR A 47 4.81 -16.05 -12.06
C THR A 47 4.84 -15.89 -13.57
N ARG A 48 3.70 -16.14 -14.20
CA ARG A 48 3.47 -15.89 -15.63
C ARG A 48 2.12 -15.18 -15.78
N TRP A 49 2.07 -14.17 -16.64
CA TRP A 49 0.88 -13.38 -16.92
C TRP A 49 0.58 -13.39 -18.41
N HIS A 50 -0.68 -13.62 -18.78
CA HIS A 50 -1.11 -13.56 -20.17
C HIS A 50 -2.56 -13.06 -20.27
N LYS A 51 -2.90 -12.43 -21.38
CA LYS A 51 -4.25 -11.99 -21.71
C LYS A 51 -4.95 -13.09 -22.51
N ARG A 52 -6.18 -13.46 -22.09
CA ARG A 52 -7.05 -14.31 -22.88
C ARG A 52 -7.81 -13.53 -23.94
N GLU A 53 -8.35 -14.23 -24.94
CA GLU A 53 -9.11 -13.64 -26.06
C GLU A 53 -10.33 -12.83 -25.57
N GLU A 54 -10.99 -13.30 -24.50
CA GLU A 54 -12.12 -12.61 -23.87
C GLU A 54 -11.74 -11.33 -23.10
N GLY A 55 -10.49 -10.95 -23.10
CA GLY A 55 -9.99 -9.70 -22.48
C GLY A 55 -9.56 -9.86 -21.02
N TYR A 56 -9.67 -11.03 -20.42
CA TYR A 56 -9.23 -11.29 -19.04
C TYR A 56 -7.72 -11.43 -18.94
N LEU A 57 -7.14 -10.88 -17.86
CA LEU A 57 -5.76 -11.12 -17.48
C LEU A 57 -5.70 -12.38 -16.60
N VAL A 58 -4.87 -13.34 -16.99
CA VAL A 58 -4.67 -14.59 -16.24
C VAL A 58 -3.25 -14.59 -15.67
N GLY A 59 -3.15 -14.82 -14.36
CA GLY A 59 -1.90 -15.03 -13.66
C GLY A 59 -1.75 -16.48 -13.21
N GLU A 60 -0.56 -17.01 -13.39
CA GLU A 60 -0.16 -18.35 -12.95
C GLU A 60 1.05 -18.24 -12.04
N ILE A 61 1.08 -19.04 -10.98
CA ILE A 61 2.22 -19.18 -10.09
C ILE A 61 2.54 -20.66 -9.90
N ALA A 62 3.82 -21.00 -9.93
CA ALA A 62 4.32 -22.32 -9.58
C ALA A 62 5.43 -22.19 -8.56
N ILE A 63 5.17 -22.64 -7.33
CA ILE A 63 6.06 -22.51 -6.20
C ILE A 63 5.92 -23.71 -5.25
N PRO A 64 7.02 -24.32 -4.79
CA PRO A 64 6.96 -25.35 -3.75
C PRO A 64 6.55 -24.73 -2.42
N MET A 65 5.47 -25.23 -1.81
CA MET A 65 4.95 -24.79 -0.52
C MET A 65 5.14 -25.88 0.53
N LYS A 66 6.13 -25.71 1.40
CA LYS A 66 6.37 -26.59 2.55
C LYS A 66 5.63 -26.05 3.76
N VAL A 67 4.33 -26.31 3.86
CA VAL A 67 3.48 -25.82 4.94
C VAL A 67 2.84 -26.96 5.72
N GLY A 68 2.60 -26.74 6.99
CA GLY A 68 1.87 -27.64 7.88
C GLY A 68 0.76 -26.89 8.62
N THR A 69 -0.25 -27.66 9.06
CA THR A 69 -1.41 -27.15 9.79
C THR A 69 -1.62 -27.85 11.12
N VAL A 70 -0.68 -28.70 11.52
CA VAL A 70 -0.72 -29.47 12.78
C VAL A 70 0.62 -29.46 13.48
N GLY A 71 0.60 -29.48 14.81
CA GLY A 71 1.79 -29.56 15.67
C GLY A 71 2.56 -28.24 15.85
N GLY A 72 3.64 -28.30 16.61
CA GLY A 72 4.53 -27.16 16.83
C GLY A 72 3.86 -25.94 17.46
N SER A 73 4.13 -24.77 16.89
CA SER A 73 3.61 -23.47 17.35
C SER A 73 2.10 -23.30 17.18
N LEU A 74 1.43 -24.15 16.40
CA LEU A 74 -0.02 -24.12 16.18
C LEU A 74 -0.81 -24.30 17.49
N GLU A 75 -0.32 -25.15 18.39
CA GLU A 75 -0.99 -25.45 19.65
C GLU A 75 -0.61 -24.45 20.75
N THR A 76 0.60 -23.92 20.72
CA THR A 76 1.16 -23.09 21.79
C THR A 76 0.98 -21.59 21.57
N ASN A 77 0.87 -21.13 20.31
CA ASN A 77 0.73 -19.71 19.97
C ASN A 77 -0.75 -19.34 19.75
N PRO A 78 -1.36 -18.52 20.63
CA PRO A 78 -2.76 -18.12 20.49
C PRO A 78 -3.05 -17.37 19.18
N SER A 79 -2.13 -16.53 18.72
CA SER A 79 -2.29 -15.74 17.46
C SER A 79 -2.37 -16.67 16.25
N VAL A 80 -1.52 -17.69 16.19
CA VAL A 80 -1.53 -18.69 15.13
C VAL A 80 -2.87 -19.44 15.10
N ARG A 81 -3.40 -19.83 16.25
CA ARG A 81 -4.72 -20.49 16.34
C ARG A 81 -5.86 -19.60 15.87
N ILE A 82 -5.83 -18.31 16.22
CA ILE A 82 -6.83 -17.32 15.73
C ILE A 82 -6.74 -17.21 14.21
N ASN A 83 -5.54 -17.06 13.67
CA ASN A 83 -5.33 -16.92 12.22
C ASN A 83 -5.80 -18.17 11.45
N HIS A 84 -5.54 -19.37 11.94
CA HIS A 84 -6.09 -20.59 11.34
C HIS A 84 -7.61 -20.62 11.34
N ARG A 85 -8.26 -20.16 12.43
CA ARG A 85 -9.73 -20.05 12.48
C ARG A 85 -10.27 -19.02 11.49
N LEU A 86 -9.62 -17.86 11.36
CA LEU A 86 -9.99 -16.83 10.38
C LEU A 86 -9.91 -17.35 8.95
N LEU A 87 -8.93 -18.22 8.68
CA LEU A 87 -8.78 -18.88 7.37
C LEU A 87 -9.73 -20.07 7.16
N GLY A 88 -10.63 -20.36 8.12
CA GLY A 88 -11.55 -21.50 8.05
C GLY A 88 -10.92 -22.84 8.41
N SER A 89 -9.80 -22.84 9.16
CA SER A 89 -9.05 -24.04 9.57
C SER A 89 -8.65 -24.91 8.37
N PRO A 90 -7.91 -24.38 7.39
CA PRO A 90 -7.57 -25.09 6.17
C PRO A 90 -6.65 -26.28 6.45
N ASN A 91 -6.71 -27.30 5.61
CA ASN A 91 -5.66 -28.32 5.55
C ASN A 91 -4.40 -27.75 4.86
N ALA A 92 -3.28 -28.50 4.87
CA ALA A 92 -2.00 -28.05 4.36
C ALA A 92 -2.06 -27.67 2.85
N SER A 93 -2.83 -28.41 2.04
CA SER A 93 -2.99 -28.13 0.62
C SER A 93 -3.81 -26.86 0.37
N GLU A 94 -4.88 -26.66 1.13
CA GLU A 94 -5.68 -25.43 1.07
C GLU A 94 -4.87 -24.21 1.52
N LEU A 95 -4.10 -24.33 2.63
CA LEU A 95 -3.23 -23.27 3.09
C LEU A 95 -2.15 -22.92 2.04
N ALA A 96 -1.55 -23.93 1.42
CA ALA A 96 -0.61 -23.72 0.32
C ALA A 96 -1.24 -22.97 -0.86
N GLY A 97 -2.49 -23.31 -1.20
CA GLY A 97 -3.28 -22.61 -2.23
C GLY A 97 -3.51 -21.14 -1.87
N VAL A 98 -3.94 -20.86 -0.64
CA VAL A 98 -4.13 -19.48 -0.14
C VAL A 98 -2.84 -18.68 -0.22
N MET A 99 -1.71 -19.24 0.25
CA MET A 99 -0.40 -18.59 0.16
C MET A 99 0.00 -18.31 -1.29
N GLY A 100 -0.24 -19.24 -2.21
CA GLY A 100 0.01 -19.06 -3.64
C GLY A 100 -0.79 -17.91 -4.22
N VAL A 101 -2.09 -17.83 -3.90
CA VAL A 101 -2.97 -16.74 -4.36
C VAL A 101 -2.52 -15.39 -3.82
N VAL A 102 -2.13 -15.31 -2.54
CA VAL A 102 -1.62 -14.06 -1.93
C VAL A 102 -0.31 -13.64 -2.58
N GLY A 103 0.62 -14.58 -2.83
CA GLY A 103 1.84 -14.29 -3.56
C GLY A 103 1.59 -13.77 -4.97
N LEU A 104 0.63 -14.37 -5.68
CA LEU A 104 0.23 -13.92 -7.02
C LEU A 104 -0.42 -12.52 -6.99
N ALA A 105 -1.30 -12.26 -6.03
CA ALA A 105 -1.94 -10.96 -5.86
C ALA A 105 -0.91 -9.86 -5.53
N GLN A 106 0.07 -10.17 -4.67
CA GLN A 106 1.18 -9.27 -4.33
C GLN A 106 2.03 -8.94 -5.57
N ASN A 107 2.34 -9.95 -6.38
CA ASN A 107 3.06 -9.76 -7.64
C ASN A 107 2.26 -8.90 -8.63
N PHE A 108 0.95 -9.15 -8.77
CA PHE A 108 0.08 -8.34 -9.61
C PHE A 108 0.06 -6.87 -9.19
N ALA A 109 -0.10 -6.60 -7.89
CA ALA A 109 -0.09 -5.24 -7.36
C ALA A 109 1.21 -4.49 -7.68
N ALA A 110 2.35 -5.17 -7.57
CA ALA A 110 3.64 -4.60 -7.91
C ALA A 110 3.81 -4.35 -9.41
N LEU A 111 3.40 -5.29 -10.25
CA LEU A 111 3.45 -5.12 -11.72
C LEU A 111 2.53 -3.99 -12.18
N ARG A 112 1.34 -3.87 -11.58
CA ARG A 112 0.43 -2.75 -11.83
C ARG A 112 1.09 -1.42 -11.45
N ALA A 113 1.67 -1.32 -10.25
CA ALA A 113 2.35 -0.11 -9.81
C ALA A 113 3.52 0.27 -10.74
N LEU A 114 4.32 -0.72 -11.19
CA LEU A 114 5.42 -0.48 -12.14
C LEU A 114 4.94 0.00 -13.52
N SER A 115 3.75 -0.42 -13.94
CA SER A 115 3.18 -0.04 -15.24
C SER A 115 2.37 1.25 -15.22
N THR A 116 2.11 1.82 -14.05
CA THR A 116 1.38 3.08 -13.86
C THR A 116 2.30 4.14 -13.25
N ASP A 117 2.08 4.49 -11.98
CA ASP A 117 2.75 5.61 -11.30
C ASP A 117 4.17 5.27 -10.82
N GLY A 118 4.55 3.99 -10.88
CA GLY A 118 5.79 3.48 -10.31
C GLY A 118 5.69 3.16 -8.81
N ILE A 119 6.50 2.20 -8.36
CA ILE A 119 6.51 1.77 -6.95
C ILE A 119 6.97 2.90 -6.04
N GLN A 120 7.95 3.68 -6.49
CA GLN A 120 8.53 4.76 -5.70
C GLN A 120 7.50 5.85 -5.39
N GLN A 121 6.67 6.25 -6.37
CA GLN A 121 5.64 7.27 -6.19
C GLN A 121 4.60 6.83 -5.16
N ASN A 122 4.14 5.59 -5.22
CA ASN A 122 3.21 5.04 -4.24
C ASN A 122 3.80 5.00 -2.82
N HIS A 123 5.09 4.63 -2.69
CA HIS A 123 5.78 4.66 -1.40
C HIS A 123 5.95 6.09 -0.86
N MET A 124 6.25 7.06 -1.72
CA MET A 124 6.36 8.47 -1.34
C MET A 124 5.02 9.00 -0.85
N ASN A 125 3.92 8.70 -1.51
CA ASN A 125 2.58 9.10 -1.08
C ASN A 125 2.20 8.51 0.29
N LEU A 126 2.45 7.22 0.51
CA LEU A 126 2.21 6.57 1.81
C LEU A 126 3.07 7.20 2.92
N HIS A 127 4.34 7.49 2.62
CA HIS A 127 5.24 8.16 3.55
C HIS A 127 4.78 9.59 3.85
N ALA A 128 4.38 10.36 2.83
CA ALA A 128 3.84 11.71 2.99
C ALA A 128 2.58 11.73 3.88
N ARG A 129 1.65 10.77 3.68
CA ARG A 129 0.46 10.62 4.54
C ARG A 129 0.83 10.33 5.99
N SER A 130 1.77 9.44 6.23
CA SER A 130 2.25 9.13 7.59
C SER A 130 2.90 10.35 8.25
N VAL A 131 3.69 11.11 7.51
CA VAL A 131 4.34 12.34 7.98
C VAL A 131 3.31 13.44 8.25
N ALA A 132 2.33 13.65 7.38
CA ALA A 132 1.24 14.61 7.57
C ALA A 132 0.41 14.29 8.82
N SER A 133 0.09 13.02 9.04
CA SER A 133 -0.60 12.55 10.24
C SER A 133 0.24 12.82 11.50
N THR A 134 1.53 12.47 11.48
CA THR A 134 2.46 12.71 12.60
C THR A 134 2.64 14.20 12.88
N ALA A 135 2.58 15.05 11.85
CA ALA A 135 2.66 16.51 11.97
C ALA A 135 1.40 17.14 12.56
N GLY A 136 0.31 16.39 12.73
CA GLY A 136 -0.96 16.89 13.22
C GLY A 136 -1.66 17.82 12.24
N VAL A 137 -1.51 17.59 10.93
CA VAL A 137 -2.16 18.40 9.89
C VAL A 137 -3.67 18.28 10.00
N PRO A 138 -4.43 19.40 10.03
CA PRO A 138 -5.89 19.38 10.04
C PRO A 138 -6.47 18.66 8.82
N GLU A 139 -7.60 17.98 8.99
CA GLU A 139 -8.23 17.17 7.95
C GLU A 139 -8.52 17.97 6.67
N GLU A 140 -8.92 19.22 6.79
CA GLU A 140 -9.19 20.14 5.68
C GLU A 140 -7.98 20.41 4.77
N PHE A 141 -6.77 20.32 5.29
CA PHE A 141 -5.52 20.55 4.53
C PHE A 141 -4.76 19.25 4.23
N PHE A 142 -5.24 18.11 4.72
CA PHE A 142 -4.48 16.87 4.75
C PHE A 142 -4.03 16.41 3.35
N GLU A 143 -4.96 16.33 2.41
CA GLU A 143 -4.64 15.86 1.04
C GLU A 143 -3.72 16.86 0.31
N THR A 144 -3.95 18.17 0.43
CA THR A 144 -3.10 19.20 -0.19
C THR A 144 -1.67 19.16 0.36
N VAL A 145 -1.52 18.93 1.68
CA VAL A 145 -0.19 18.78 2.29
C VAL A 145 0.50 17.53 1.79
N VAL A 146 -0.21 16.40 1.68
CA VAL A 146 0.33 15.13 1.17
C VAL A 146 0.83 15.27 -0.26
N GLU A 147 0.03 15.87 -1.14
CA GLU A 147 0.39 16.13 -2.54
C GLU A 147 1.63 17.02 -2.63
N THR A 148 1.62 18.15 -1.91
CA THR A 148 2.76 19.10 -1.90
C THR A 148 4.04 18.47 -1.39
N LEU A 149 3.98 17.64 -0.34
CA LEU A 149 5.15 16.91 0.17
C LEU A 149 5.69 15.89 -0.84
N SER A 150 4.78 15.20 -1.54
CA SER A 150 5.15 14.18 -2.52
C SER A 150 5.80 14.80 -3.75
N GLU A 151 5.28 15.94 -4.24
CA GLU A 151 5.82 16.68 -5.38
C GLU A 151 7.18 17.32 -5.04
N ALA A 152 7.33 17.88 -3.84
CA ALA A 152 8.57 18.49 -3.40
C ALA A 152 9.70 17.46 -3.16
N GLY A 153 9.38 16.17 -3.02
CA GLY A 153 10.34 15.11 -2.71
C GLY A 153 10.98 15.23 -1.32
N GLU A 154 10.55 16.20 -0.51
CA GLU A 154 11.06 16.45 0.84
C GLU A 154 9.98 16.14 1.89
N ILE A 155 9.89 14.88 2.27
CA ILE A 155 8.83 14.36 3.14
C ILE A 155 9.32 14.38 4.60
N LYS A 156 9.11 15.52 5.28
CA LYS A 156 9.52 15.75 6.68
C LYS A 156 8.42 16.41 7.49
N VAL A 157 8.35 16.09 8.79
CA VAL A 157 7.32 16.60 9.71
C VAL A 157 7.30 18.13 9.76
N TRP A 158 8.46 18.77 9.90
CA TRP A 158 8.55 20.24 9.94
C TRP A 158 8.04 20.88 8.64
N LYS A 159 8.25 20.23 7.49
CA LYS A 159 7.78 20.71 6.18
C LYS A 159 6.25 20.59 6.06
N ALA A 160 5.68 19.50 6.55
CA ALA A 160 4.22 19.35 6.64
C ALA A 160 3.58 20.43 7.49
N GLN A 161 4.18 20.76 8.65
CA GLN A 161 3.72 21.83 9.53
C GLN A 161 3.83 23.21 8.88
N GLU A 162 4.91 23.47 8.16
CA GLU A 162 5.10 24.72 7.42
C GLU A 162 4.03 24.93 6.35
N ILE A 163 3.77 23.88 5.54
CA ILE A 163 2.75 23.91 4.49
C ILE A 163 1.37 24.13 5.10
N ALA A 164 0.99 23.36 6.12
CA ALA A 164 -0.29 23.49 6.81
C ALA A 164 -0.50 24.91 7.38
N LYS A 165 0.53 25.49 8.01
CA LYS A 165 0.49 26.86 8.55
C LYS A 165 0.28 27.89 7.44
N ASN A 166 0.92 27.70 6.29
CA ASN A 166 0.77 28.61 5.15
C ASN A 166 -0.64 28.53 4.54
N LEU A 167 -1.25 27.34 4.49
CA LEU A 167 -2.63 27.13 4.02
C LEU A 167 -3.64 27.80 4.95
N SER A 168 -3.50 27.60 6.27
CA SER A 168 -4.36 28.27 7.28
C SER A 168 -4.27 29.81 7.20
N ARG A 169 -3.08 30.36 6.96
CA ARG A 169 -2.91 31.82 6.79
C ARG A 169 -3.58 32.35 5.53
N LYS A 170 -3.51 31.61 4.43
CA LYS A 170 -4.19 31.99 3.17
C LYS A 170 -5.71 31.93 3.32
N GLY A 171 -6.23 30.90 3.98
CA GLY A 171 -7.67 30.77 4.27
C GLY A 171 -8.20 31.94 5.10
N SER A 172 -7.50 32.30 6.19
CA SER A 172 -7.91 33.42 7.04
C SER A 172 -7.83 34.79 6.35
N MET A 173 -6.89 34.98 5.42
CA MET A 173 -6.82 36.22 4.62
C MET A 173 -7.95 36.30 3.60
N HIS A 174 -8.36 35.18 3.01
CA HIS A 174 -9.47 35.17 2.06
C HIS A 174 -10.81 35.43 2.74
N GLU A 175 -11.08 34.81 3.88
CA GLU A 175 -12.25 35.10 4.70
C GLU A 175 -12.33 36.56 5.20
N ALA A 176 -11.18 37.16 5.53
CA ALA A 176 -11.14 38.55 5.94
C ALA A 176 -11.42 39.51 4.77
N ALA A 177 -10.93 39.20 3.56
CA ALA A 177 -11.19 39.97 2.34
C ALA A 177 -12.67 39.88 1.93
N ASP A 178 -13.28 38.68 1.98
CA ASP A 178 -14.68 38.46 1.67
C ASP A 178 -15.62 39.20 2.64
N ARG A 179 -15.27 39.23 3.94
CA ARG A 179 -16.03 40.04 4.95
C ARG A 179 -15.95 41.53 4.69
N GLN A 180 -14.78 42.06 4.31
CA GLN A 180 -14.67 43.48 3.96
C GLN A 180 -15.45 43.85 2.69
N GLU A 181 -15.51 42.97 1.72
CA GLU A 181 -16.29 43.18 0.48
C GLU A 181 -17.80 43.09 0.75
N ALA A 182 -18.24 42.22 1.65
CA ALA A 182 -19.64 42.12 2.08
C ALA A 182 -20.08 43.34 2.89
N ASP A 183 -19.26 43.82 3.82
CA ASP A 183 -19.53 45.06 4.59
C ASP A 183 -19.53 46.30 3.69
N GLY A 184 -18.63 46.39 2.72
CA GLY A 184 -18.57 47.47 1.73
C GLY A 184 -19.83 47.55 0.86
N LYS A 185 -20.41 46.44 0.46
CA LYS A 185 -21.66 46.37 -0.31
C LYS A 185 -22.89 46.74 0.50
N SER A 186 -22.89 46.47 1.81
CA SER A 186 -23.97 46.84 2.75
C SER A 186 -24.10 48.34 2.95
N ILE A 187 -23.02 49.09 2.97
CA ILE A 187 -22.97 50.53 3.15
C ILE A 187 -23.57 51.28 1.94
N TRP A 188 -23.34 50.77 0.71
CA TRP A 188 -23.82 51.38 -0.52
C TRP A 188 -25.33 51.18 -0.77
N GLN A 189 -25.97 50.19 -0.16
CA GLN A 189 -27.42 49.97 -0.29
C GLN A 189 -28.25 50.78 0.70
N GLY A 190 -27.65 51.39 1.75
CA GLY A 190 -28.32 52.21 2.72
C GLY A 190 -28.50 53.68 2.34
N GLU A 191 -27.78 54.22 1.36
CA GLU A 191 -27.82 55.65 0.98
C GLU A 191 -28.82 55.98 -0.13
N HIS A 192 -29.49 55.02 -0.74
CA HIS A 192 -30.48 55.27 -1.81
C HIS A 192 -31.92 54.98 -1.44
N ALA A 193 -32.26 54.81 -0.14
CA ALA A 193 -33.62 54.60 0.33
C ALA A 193 -34.21 55.81 1.10
N GLY A 194 -33.85 57.02 0.69
CA GLY A 194 -34.34 58.24 1.33
C GLY A 194 -34.41 59.42 0.37
N VAL A 195 -35.40 59.42 -0.56
CA VAL A 195 -36.01 60.61 -1.14
C VAL A 195 -37.47 60.28 -1.52
#